data_a979b70a10b0a0df600a3e7235e58d43
#
_entry.id   a979b70a10b0a0df600a3e7235e58d43
#
_cell.length_a   1.000
_cell.length_b   1.000
_cell.length_c   1.000
_cell.angle_alpha   90.00
_cell.angle_beta   90.00
_cell.angle_gamma   90.00
#
_symmetry.space_group_name_H-M   'P 1'
#
loop_
_entity.id
_entity.type
_entity.pdbx_description
1 polymer ?
#
loop_
_entity_poly.entity_id
_entity_poly.type
_entity_poly.pdbx_seq_one_letter_code
_entity_poly.pdbx_strand_id
1 'polypeptide(L)'
;MAEFEIIQDIERLRALAPVATAPIRHHVFVCTGKSCSARDSAEVRDAFARELKARGVLFGKEAKGKNPNGSIILTECESVGFCAIGPTVLVYPEGVWYAQVRAADVPEIIEEHLMKGRPVERLALINMPCGGEPKPAKRSTNDDKWEA
;
A
#
# COMPACT_ATOMS: atom_id res chain seq x y z
N MET A 1 -8.25 14.46 30.73
CA MET A 1 -8.05 14.41 29.25
C MET A 1 -7.23 15.58 28.79
N ALA A 2 -6.23 15.33 28.01
CA ALA A 2 -5.46 16.42 27.43
C ALA A 2 -6.30 17.12 26.37
N GLU A 3 -6.31 18.44 26.40
CA GLU A 3 -6.94 19.22 25.34
C GLU A 3 -5.98 19.26 24.14
N PHE A 4 -6.51 19.02 22.95
CA PHE A 4 -5.72 19.11 21.73
C PHE A 4 -5.84 20.53 21.18
N GLU A 5 -4.68 21.18 21.03
CA GLU A 5 -4.62 22.45 20.34
C GLU A 5 -4.80 22.24 18.84
N ILE A 6 -5.70 22.98 18.24
CA ILE A 6 -5.84 22.98 16.79
C ILE A 6 -4.83 23.96 16.22
N ILE A 7 -3.87 23.44 15.50
CA ILE A 7 -2.81 24.22 14.87
C ILE A 7 -3.30 24.70 13.52
N GLN A 8 -3.36 26.01 13.32
CA GLN A 8 -3.82 26.59 12.07
C GLN A 8 -2.65 26.94 11.12
N ASP A 9 -1.46 27.06 11.66
CA ASP A 9 -0.26 27.36 10.84
C ASP A 9 0.19 26.11 10.12
N ILE A 10 0.05 26.11 8.79
CA ILE A 10 0.39 24.94 7.96
C ILE A 10 1.90 24.60 8.03
N GLU A 11 2.77 25.61 8.16
CA GLU A 11 4.20 25.34 8.24
C GLU A 11 4.56 24.64 9.56
N ARG A 12 3.89 25.01 10.65
CA ARG A 12 4.08 24.32 11.91
C ARG A 12 3.60 22.88 11.84
N LEU A 13 2.47 22.64 11.16
CA LEU A 13 1.97 21.28 10.95
C LEU A 13 2.97 20.45 10.14
N ARG A 14 3.52 21.01 9.08
CA ARG A 14 4.52 20.31 8.27
C ARG A 14 5.76 19.96 9.09
N ALA A 15 6.19 20.86 9.94
CA ALA A 15 7.36 20.63 10.78
C ALA A 15 7.14 19.48 11.78
N LEU A 16 5.89 19.25 12.19
CA LEU A 16 5.54 18.16 13.10
C LEU A 16 5.33 16.83 12.38
N ALA A 17 5.30 16.83 11.06
CA ALA A 17 5.02 15.65 10.25
C ALA A 17 6.19 15.39 9.28
N PRO A 18 7.19 14.60 9.69
CA PRO A 18 8.34 14.34 8.81
C PRO A 18 7.99 13.82 7.43
N VAL A 19 6.86 13.14 7.30
CA VAL A 19 6.39 12.65 6.00
C VAL A 19 6.13 13.79 5.01
N ALA A 20 5.84 14.99 5.49
CA ALA A 20 5.55 16.13 4.63
C ALA A 20 6.76 16.58 3.80
N THR A 21 7.98 16.31 4.27
CA THR A 21 9.21 16.67 3.58
C THR A 21 9.98 15.48 3.03
N ALA A 22 9.50 14.26 3.30
CA ALA A 22 10.14 13.05 2.79
C ALA A 22 9.80 12.85 1.32
N PRO A 23 10.70 12.22 0.53
CA PRO A 23 10.46 11.98 -0.89
C PRO A 23 9.52 10.78 -1.13
N ILE A 24 8.33 10.84 -0.57
CA ILE A 24 7.38 9.74 -0.66
C ILE A 24 6.82 9.63 -2.07
N ARG A 25 6.84 8.42 -2.61
CA ARG A 25 6.31 8.12 -3.94
C ARG A 25 5.10 7.19 -3.89
N HIS A 26 5.08 6.27 -2.93
CA HIS A 26 4.00 5.30 -2.81
C HIS A 26 3.63 5.06 -1.35
N HIS A 27 2.37 4.75 -1.14
CA HIS A 27 1.87 4.30 0.15
C HIS A 27 1.18 2.95 -0.07
N VAL A 28 1.71 1.90 0.53
CA VAL A 28 1.19 0.54 0.40
C VAL A 28 0.37 0.22 1.64
N PHE A 29 -0.88 -0.19 1.41
CA PHE A 29 -1.78 -0.63 2.48
C PHE A 29 -2.01 -2.12 2.36
N VAL A 30 -1.67 -2.86 3.40
CA VAL A 30 -1.92 -4.29 3.46
C VAL A 30 -3.08 -4.54 4.42
N CYS A 31 -4.15 -5.13 3.92
CA CYS A 31 -5.30 -5.47 4.76
C CYS A 31 -4.94 -6.64 5.68
N THR A 32 -5.02 -6.41 6.99
CA THR A 32 -4.83 -7.44 8.00
C THR A 32 -6.09 -7.65 8.82
N GLY A 33 -7.24 -7.36 8.24
CA GLY A 33 -8.52 -7.61 8.85
C GLY A 33 -8.78 -9.12 9.01
N LYS A 34 -9.86 -9.44 9.67
CA LYS A 34 -10.15 -10.83 10.10
C LYS A 34 -10.11 -11.83 8.95
N SER A 35 -10.76 -11.52 7.83
CA SER A 35 -10.77 -12.42 6.68
C SER A 35 -9.41 -12.54 5.99
N CYS A 36 -8.69 -11.43 5.90
CA CYS A 36 -7.36 -11.43 5.30
C CYS A 36 -6.35 -12.14 6.20
N SER A 37 -6.47 -11.98 7.52
CA SER A 37 -5.58 -12.66 8.46
C SER A 37 -5.74 -14.18 8.37
N ALA A 38 -6.95 -14.67 8.11
CA ALA A 38 -7.19 -16.09 7.90
C ALA A 38 -6.56 -16.60 6.60
N ARG A 39 -6.08 -15.71 5.73
CA ARG A 39 -5.47 -16.02 4.44
C ARG A 39 -4.01 -15.58 4.37
N ASP A 40 -3.33 -15.55 5.51
CA ASP A 40 -1.89 -15.27 5.60
C ASP A 40 -1.49 -13.85 5.22
N SER A 41 -2.35 -12.86 5.47
CA SER A 41 -2.01 -11.46 5.19
C SER A 41 -0.82 -10.97 6.01
N ALA A 42 -0.61 -11.53 7.20
CA ALA A 42 0.55 -11.17 8.02
C ALA A 42 1.86 -11.53 7.31
N GLU A 43 1.90 -12.63 6.59
CA GLU A 43 3.08 -13.03 5.82
C GLU A 43 3.33 -12.06 4.66
N VAL A 44 2.26 -11.57 4.04
CA VAL A 44 2.36 -10.57 2.98
C VAL A 44 2.92 -9.26 3.54
N ARG A 45 2.38 -8.80 4.67
CA ARG A 45 2.88 -7.61 5.35
C ARG A 45 4.35 -7.75 5.70
N ASP A 46 4.73 -8.87 6.29
CA ASP A 46 6.11 -9.11 6.69
C ASP A 46 7.05 -9.17 5.48
N ALA A 47 6.59 -9.75 4.37
CA ALA A 47 7.37 -9.79 3.14
C ALA A 47 7.60 -8.38 2.59
N PHE A 48 6.58 -7.52 2.58
CA PHE A 48 6.76 -6.12 2.18
C PHE A 48 7.76 -5.41 3.09
N ALA A 49 7.62 -5.55 4.40
CA ALA A 49 8.52 -4.90 5.35
C ALA A 49 9.97 -5.34 5.13
N ARG A 50 10.20 -6.63 5.00
CA ARG A 50 11.53 -7.19 4.81
C ARG A 50 12.16 -6.72 3.49
N GLU A 51 11.41 -6.82 2.41
CA GLU A 51 11.92 -6.46 1.09
C GLU A 51 12.14 -4.95 0.94
N LEU A 52 11.24 -4.14 1.48
CA LEU A 52 11.40 -2.69 1.42
C LEU A 52 12.55 -2.21 2.30
N LYS A 53 12.75 -2.82 3.46
CA LYS A 53 13.91 -2.52 4.31
C LYS A 53 15.20 -2.90 3.64
N ALA A 54 15.24 -4.07 3.00
CA ALA A 54 16.45 -4.54 2.30
C ALA A 54 16.85 -3.59 1.16
N ARG A 55 15.88 -2.95 0.53
CA ARG A 55 16.11 -1.98 -0.54
C ARG A 55 16.37 -0.56 -0.02
N GLY A 56 16.23 -0.34 1.29
CA GLY A 56 16.47 0.96 1.89
C GLY A 56 15.43 2.01 1.54
N VAL A 57 14.23 1.61 1.12
CA VAL A 57 13.17 2.54 0.69
C VAL A 57 12.00 2.63 1.66
N LEU A 58 11.97 1.82 2.70
CA LEU A 58 10.87 1.83 3.66
C LEU A 58 10.97 3.07 4.57
N PHE A 59 10.01 3.97 4.44
CA PHE A 59 9.97 5.20 5.23
C PHE A 59 9.69 4.89 6.69
N GLY A 60 10.45 5.53 7.56
CA GLY A 60 10.24 5.45 9.00
C GLY A 60 11.48 5.77 9.80
N LYS A 61 11.42 5.51 11.09
CA LYS A 61 12.49 5.84 12.02
C LYS A 61 13.71 4.94 11.81
N GLU A 62 14.88 5.56 11.73
CA GLU A 62 16.14 4.85 11.58
C GLU A 62 16.37 3.84 12.71
N ALA A 63 15.97 4.18 13.92
CA ALA A 63 16.08 3.29 15.07
C ALA A 63 15.28 1.98 14.91
N LYS A 64 14.30 1.97 14.00
CA LYS A 64 13.50 0.78 13.69
C LYS A 64 13.98 0.07 12.43
N GLY A 65 15.15 0.41 11.92
CA GLY A 65 15.68 -0.16 10.68
C GLY A 65 15.05 0.38 9.42
N LYS A 66 14.33 1.49 9.52
CA LYS A 66 13.70 2.14 8.39
C LYS A 66 14.51 3.36 7.96
N ASN A 67 14.10 3.99 6.87
CA ASN A 67 14.81 5.13 6.31
C ASN A 67 13.97 6.40 6.44
N PRO A 68 14.44 7.42 7.18
CA PRO A 68 13.71 8.70 7.26
C PRO A 68 13.53 9.39 5.90
N ASN A 69 14.35 9.04 4.93
CA ASN A 69 14.24 9.52 3.54
C ASN A 69 13.70 8.46 2.60
N GLY A 70 13.06 7.43 3.13
CA GLY A 70 12.46 6.37 2.32
C GLY A 70 11.31 6.90 1.48
N SER A 71 11.09 6.26 0.33
CA SER A 71 10.09 6.70 -0.63
C SER A 71 8.77 5.95 -0.53
N ILE A 72 8.69 4.94 0.31
CA ILE A 72 7.51 4.08 0.40
C ILE A 72 7.06 3.95 1.84
N ILE A 73 5.79 4.26 2.09
CA ILE A 73 5.16 4.03 3.39
C ILE A 73 4.44 2.69 3.32
N LEU A 74 4.60 1.87 4.35
CA LEU A 74 3.87 0.62 4.50
C LEU A 74 2.96 0.71 5.71
N THR A 75 1.68 0.51 5.49
CA THR A 75 0.67 0.55 6.55
C THR A 75 -0.15 -0.73 6.53
N GLU A 76 -0.33 -1.36 7.67
CA GLU A 76 -1.36 -2.38 7.77
C GLU A 76 -2.66 -1.73 8.20
N CYS A 77 -3.76 -2.23 7.68
CA CYS A 77 -5.09 -1.72 8.00
C CYS A 77 -6.04 -2.89 8.21
N GLU A 78 -7.16 -2.65 8.88
CA GLU A 78 -8.08 -3.75 9.16
C GLU A 78 -8.83 -4.20 7.91
N SER A 79 -9.30 -3.26 7.11
CA SER A 79 -10.04 -3.60 5.90
C SER A 79 -9.90 -2.49 4.86
N VAL A 80 -9.76 -2.90 3.61
CA VAL A 80 -9.84 -1.98 2.47
C VAL A 80 -11.09 -2.23 1.63
N GLY A 81 -12.03 -3.05 2.16
CA GLY A 81 -13.33 -3.26 1.54
C GLY A 81 -13.52 -4.60 0.83
N PHE A 82 -12.45 -5.32 0.54
CA PHE A 82 -12.54 -6.57 -0.23
C PHE A 82 -11.83 -7.74 0.45
N CYS A 83 -12.12 -7.94 1.73
CA CYS A 83 -11.43 -8.98 2.49
C CYS A 83 -11.78 -10.41 2.03
N ALA A 84 -12.91 -10.60 1.35
CA ALA A 84 -13.29 -11.90 0.82
C ALA A 84 -12.34 -12.40 -0.26
N ILE A 85 -11.61 -11.50 -0.89
CA ILE A 85 -10.64 -11.82 -1.95
C ILE A 85 -9.22 -11.51 -1.50
N GLY A 86 -9.02 -11.44 -0.18
CA GLY A 86 -7.70 -11.15 0.39
C GLY A 86 -6.71 -12.30 0.25
N PRO A 87 -5.47 -12.04 0.59
CA PRO A 87 -4.95 -10.76 1.08
C PRO A 87 -5.03 -9.65 0.04
N THR A 88 -5.57 -8.50 0.45
CA THR A 88 -5.75 -7.36 -0.43
C THR A 88 -4.67 -6.31 -0.14
N VAL A 89 -4.09 -5.77 -1.19
CA VAL A 89 -3.06 -4.73 -1.11
C VAL A 89 -3.49 -3.57 -1.99
N LEU A 90 -3.51 -2.38 -1.40
CA LEU A 90 -3.82 -1.14 -2.11
C LEU A 90 -2.55 -0.29 -2.22
N VAL A 91 -2.24 0.18 -3.41
CA VAL A 91 -1.09 1.06 -3.64
C VAL A 91 -1.58 2.45 -4.06
N TYR A 92 -1.25 3.43 -3.24
CA TYR A 92 -1.51 4.85 -3.49
C TYR A 92 -0.24 5.50 -4.03
N PRO A 93 -0.25 6.46 -4.94
CA PRO A 93 -1.42 7.23 -5.41
C PRO A 93 -2.12 6.66 -6.63
N GLU A 94 -1.60 5.61 -7.25
CA GLU A 94 -2.20 5.06 -8.47
C GLU A 94 -3.57 4.45 -8.23
N GLY A 95 -3.87 4.09 -6.97
CA GLY A 95 -5.15 3.48 -6.65
C GLY A 95 -5.31 2.08 -7.22
N VAL A 96 -4.23 1.31 -7.26
CA VAL A 96 -4.25 -0.07 -7.73
C VAL A 96 -4.58 -0.99 -6.56
N TRP A 97 -5.60 -1.80 -6.72
CA TRP A 97 -6.05 -2.75 -5.71
C TRP A 97 -5.69 -4.16 -6.18
N TYR A 98 -4.77 -4.80 -5.46
CA TYR A 98 -4.34 -6.16 -5.73
C TYR A 98 -5.13 -7.14 -4.88
N ALA A 99 -5.56 -8.24 -5.48
CA ALA A 99 -6.33 -9.29 -4.80
C ALA A 99 -5.53 -10.58 -4.70
N GLN A 100 -5.77 -11.34 -3.64
CA GLN A 100 -5.13 -12.64 -3.40
C GLN A 100 -3.62 -12.59 -3.51
N VAL A 101 -3.03 -11.55 -2.93
CA VAL A 101 -1.57 -11.38 -2.94
C VAL A 101 -0.94 -12.39 -1.99
N ARG A 102 0.13 -13.01 -2.43
CA ARG A 102 0.91 -13.94 -1.62
C ARG A 102 2.30 -13.37 -1.35
N ALA A 103 2.94 -13.88 -0.31
CA ALA A 103 4.30 -13.44 0.01
C ALA A 103 5.24 -13.58 -1.19
N ALA A 104 5.07 -14.63 -1.99
CA ALA A 104 5.88 -14.84 -3.19
C ALA A 104 5.66 -13.80 -4.28
N ASP A 105 4.53 -13.09 -4.25
CA ASP A 105 4.21 -12.04 -5.23
C ASP A 105 4.82 -10.69 -4.86
N VAL A 106 5.20 -10.51 -3.61
CA VAL A 106 5.67 -9.21 -3.11
C VAL A 106 6.89 -8.69 -3.85
N PRO A 107 7.94 -9.48 -4.12
CA PRO A 107 9.09 -8.96 -4.88
C PRO A 107 8.70 -8.42 -6.25
N GLU A 108 7.78 -9.07 -6.94
CA GLU A 108 7.33 -8.60 -8.25
C GLU A 108 6.56 -7.28 -8.15
N ILE A 109 5.68 -7.15 -7.16
CA ILE A 109 4.96 -5.89 -6.95
C ILE A 109 5.94 -4.76 -6.67
N ILE A 110 6.94 -5.01 -5.85
CA ILE A 110 7.95 -4.00 -5.53
C ILE A 110 8.74 -3.61 -6.77
N GLU A 111 9.29 -4.59 -7.49
CA GLU A 111 10.14 -4.32 -8.65
C GLU A 111 9.37 -3.66 -9.79
N GLU A 112 8.20 -4.17 -10.14
CA GLU A 112 7.47 -3.68 -11.29
C GLU A 112 6.65 -2.42 -10.98
N HIS A 113 5.91 -2.42 -9.88
CA HIS A 113 5.03 -1.30 -9.58
C HIS A 113 5.75 -0.20 -8.79
N LEU A 114 6.37 -0.54 -7.67
CA LEU A 114 6.92 0.48 -6.78
C LEU A 114 8.21 1.09 -7.31
N MET A 115 9.02 0.31 -8.00
CA MET A 115 10.29 0.79 -8.55
C MET A 115 10.16 1.29 -10.00
N LYS A 116 9.42 0.59 -10.84
CA LYS A 116 9.32 0.92 -12.26
C LYS A 116 8.03 1.61 -12.66
N GLY A 117 7.08 1.74 -11.75
CA GLY A 117 5.81 2.42 -12.01
C GLY A 117 4.82 1.63 -12.86
N ARG A 118 5.02 0.33 -13.04
CA ARG A 118 4.14 -0.52 -13.85
C ARG A 118 3.37 -1.48 -12.96
N PRO A 119 2.06 -1.29 -12.78
CA PRO A 119 1.26 -2.23 -11.99
C PRO A 119 1.37 -3.67 -12.50
N VAL A 120 1.29 -4.61 -11.58
CA VAL A 120 1.32 -6.04 -11.91
C VAL A 120 -0.10 -6.46 -12.29
N GLU A 121 -0.40 -6.48 -13.59
CA GLU A 121 -1.76 -6.67 -14.09
C GLU A 121 -2.37 -8.02 -13.72
N ARG A 122 -1.57 -9.06 -13.63
CA ARG A 122 -2.11 -10.39 -13.26
C ARG A 122 -2.74 -10.43 -11.88
N LEU A 123 -2.36 -9.53 -11.00
CA LEU A 123 -2.87 -9.45 -9.63
C LEU A 123 -3.83 -8.28 -9.44
N ALA A 124 -3.79 -7.31 -10.33
CA ALA A 124 -4.58 -6.09 -10.18
C ALA A 124 -6.06 -6.35 -10.43
N LEU A 125 -6.88 -5.94 -9.47
CA LEU A 125 -8.32 -6.07 -9.56
C LEU A 125 -8.95 -4.78 -10.07
N ILE A 126 -8.51 -3.66 -9.54
CA ILE A 126 -9.04 -2.33 -9.87
C ILE A 126 -7.88 -1.36 -10.03
N ASN A 127 -7.98 -0.50 -11.04
CA ASN A 127 -7.14 0.68 -11.18
C ASN A 127 -8.03 1.90 -11.07
N MET A 128 -7.73 2.78 -10.11
CA MET A 128 -8.49 4.01 -9.90
C MET A 128 -7.67 5.20 -10.37
N PRO A 129 -7.87 5.67 -11.60
CA PRO A 129 -7.11 6.82 -12.06
C PRO A 129 -7.53 8.07 -11.29
N CYS A 130 -6.55 8.90 -10.95
CA CYS A 130 -6.80 10.14 -10.26
C CYS A 130 -7.67 11.05 -11.13
N GLY A 131 -8.81 11.51 -10.59
CA GLY A 131 -9.71 12.41 -11.29
C GLY A 131 -10.57 11.79 -12.40
N GLY A 132 -10.56 10.47 -12.54
CA GLY A 132 -11.36 9.78 -13.51
C GLY A 132 -12.32 8.78 -12.91
N GLU A 133 -13.13 8.14 -13.76
CA GLU A 133 -13.98 7.05 -13.31
C GLU A 133 -13.15 5.79 -13.08
N PRO A 134 -13.44 5.02 -12.02
CA PRO A 134 -12.77 3.76 -11.80
C PRO A 134 -13.02 2.79 -12.95
N LYS A 135 -11.96 2.12 -13.40
CA LYS A 135 -12.06 1.11 -14.44
C LYS A 135 -11.50 -0.20 -13.92
N PRO A 136 -12.14 -1.33 -14.24
CA PRO A 136 -11.56 -2.63 -13.92
C PRO A 136 -10.19 -2.76 -14.56
N ALA A 137 -9.24 -3.31 -13.83
CA ALA A 137 -7.94 -3.63 -14.40
C ALA A 137 -8.09 -4.81 -15.38
N LYS A 138 -7.18 -4.88 -16.35
CA LYS A 138 -7.16 -6.00 -17.30
C LYS A 138 -6.60 -7.23 -16.60
N ARG A 139 -7.47 -8.01 -16.02
CA ARG A 139 -7.13 -9.32 -15.51
C ARG A 139 -7.27 -10.32 -16.63
N SER A 140 -6.32 -11.25 -16.68
CA SER A 140 -6.20 -12.21 -17.78
C SER A 140 -7.28 -13.23 -17.72
N THR A 141 -8.37 -13.29 -17.58
CA THR A 141 -9.42 -14.30 -17.72
C THR A 141 -10.57 -14.14 -16.75
N ASN A 142 -11.74 -14.55 -17.17
CA ASN A 142 -12.95 -14.63 -16.38
C ASN A 142 -13.43 -13.29 -15.81
N ASP A 143 -13.27 -12.23 -16.59
CA ASP A 143 -13.72 -10.90 -16.21
C ASP A 143 -15.24 -10.87 -16.01
N ASP A 144 -15.96 -11.77 -16.63
CA ASP A 144 -17.42 -11.89 -16.54
C ASP A 144 -17.89 -12.14 -15.11
N LYS A 145 -17.03 -12.64 -14.26
CA LYS A 145 -17.38 -12.91 -12.85
C LYS A 145 -17.50 -11.66 -12.00
N TRP A 146 -17.11 -10.52 -12.54
CA TRP A 146 -17.13 -9.26 -11.81
C TRP A 146 -18.42 -8.48 -12.02
N GLU A 147 -19.22 -8.90 -12.92
CA GLU A 147 -20.50 -8.28 -13.13
C GLU A 147 -21.45 -8.74 -12.04
N ALA A 148 -21.81 -7.84 -11.17
CA ALA A 148 -22.78 -8.08 -10.12
C ALA A 148 -24.16 -7.68 -10.60
#